data_70e347f613f9d294cc49894bd9737d24
#
_entry.id   70e347f613f9d294cc49894bd9737d24
#
_cell.length_a   1.000
_cell.length_b   1.000
_cell.length_c   1.000
_cell.angle_alpha   90.00
_cell.angle_beta   90.00
_cell.angle_gamma   90.00
#
_symmetry.space_group_name_H-M   'P 1'
#
loop_
_entity.id
_entity.type
_entity.pdbx_description
1 polymer ?
#
loop_
_entity_poly.entity_id
_entity_poly.type
_entity_poly.pdbx_seq_one_letter_code
_entity_poly.pdbx_strand_id
1 'polypeptide(L)'
;PKEDSKLKDAYSACINTAEGNPDKIQACQSVLNVLKKEKQHEQFANQESVRVLDYQQCIQATRTGNDQAVKAKCDKMWQEIRSNNTVKP
;
A
#
# COMPACT_ATOMS: atom_id res chain seq x y z
N PRO A 1 -1.02 9.72 21.55
CA PRO A 1 -0.78 8.37 21.13
C PRO A 1 -1.92 7.70 20.39
N LYS A 2 -3.17 7.90 20.81
CA LYS A 2 -4.28 7.23 20.14
C LYS A 2 -4.52 7.77 18.73
N GLU A 3 -4.18 9.02 18.48
CA GLU A 3 -4.35 9.61 17.16
C GLU A 3 -3.42 8.97 16.14
N ASP A 4 -2.22 8.60 16.57
CA ASP A 4 -1.25 7.96 15.69
C ASP A 4 -1.75 6.60 15.21
N SER A 5 -2.36 5.84 16.13
CA SER A 5 -2.93 4.55 15.78
C SER A 5 -4.07 4.68 14.77
N LYS A 6 -4.85 5.74 14.89
CA LYS A 6 -5.96 5.97 13.97
C LYS A 6 -5.48 6.22 12.55
N LEU A 7 -4.39 6.97 12.39
CA LEU A 7 -3.83 7.22 11.06
C LEU A 7 -3.34 5.93 10.42
N LYS A 8 -2.64 5.11 11.20
CA LYS A 8 -2.16 3.83 10.71
C LYS A 8 -3.32 2.92 10.34
N ASP A 9 -4.35 2.87 11.19
CA ASP A 9 -5.52 2.07 10.91
C ASP A 9 -6.26 2.58 9.67
N ALA A 10 -6.34 3.89 9.51
CA ALA A 10 -6.97 4.48 8.33
C ALA A 10 -6.24 4.07 7.06
N TYR A 11 -4.91 4.08 7.09
CA TYR A 11 -4.12 3.64 5.96
C TYR A 11 -4.37 2.16 5.67
N SER A 12 -4.34 1.33 6.71
CA SER A 12 -4.55 -0.10 6.54
C SER A 12 -5.92 -0.40 5.95
N ALA A 13 -6.95 0.28 6.44
CA ALA A 13 -8.30 0.12 5.90
C ALA A 13 -8.35 0.59 4.44
N CYS A 14 -7.70 1.70 4.13
CA CYS A 14 -7.66 2.24 2.78
C CYS A 14 -7.04 1.23 1.82
N ILE A 15 -5.89 0.67 2.19
CA ILE A 15 -5.18 -0.30 1.35
C ILE A 15 -6.02 -1.56 1.15
N ASN A 16 -6.64 -2.07 2.21
CA ASN A 16 -7.43 -3.29 2.11
C ASN A 16 -8.68 -3.10 1.24
N THR A 17 -9.28 -1.91 1.28
CA THR A 17 -10.45 -1.63 0.45
C THR A 17 -10.09 -1.23 -0.98
N ALA A 18 -8.83 -0.88 -1.21
CA ALA A 18 -8.39 -0.49 -2.55
C ALA A 18 -8.40 -1.66 -3.53
N GLU A 19 -8.16 -2.87 -3.04
CA GLU A 19 -8.23 -4.11 -3.82
C GLU A 19 -7.44 -4.03 -5.14
N GLY A 20 -6.25 -3.40 -5.08
CA GLY A 20 -5.41 -3.30 -6.26
C GLY A 20 -5.80 -2.20 -7.23
N ASN A 21 -6.78 -1.38 -6.91
CA ASN A 21 -7.18 -0.27 -7.78
C ASN A 21 -6.17 0.88 -7.65
N PRO A 22 -5.46 1.25 -8.75
CA PRO A 22 -4.42 2.28 -8.67
C PRO A 22 -4.92 3.62 -8.18
N ASP A 23 -6.13 4.01 -8.54
CA ASP A 23 -6.68 5.30 -8.12
C ASP A 23 -6.89 5.34 -6.61
N LYS A 24 -7.41 4.25 -6.05
CA LYS A 24 -7.62 4.15 -4.61
C LYS A 24 -6.30 4.05 -3.86
N ILE A 25 -5.33 3.34 -4.43
CA ILE A 25 -4.00 3.23 -3.83
C ILE A 25 -3.34 4.60 -3.78
N GLN A 26 -3.52 5.40 -4.82
CA GLN A 26 -2.96 6.75 -4.85
C GLN A 26 -3.56 7.61 -3.75
N ALA A 27 -4.86 7.48 -3.50
CA ALA A 27 -5.49 8.18 -2.38
C ALA A 27 -4.91 7.73 -1.05
N CYS A 28 -4.59 6.45 -0.91
CA CYS A 28 -3.98 5.93 0.31
C CYS A 28 -2.57 6.50 0.53
N GLN A 29 -1.86 6.86 -0.54
CA GLN A 29 -0.55 7.46 -0.40
C GLN A 29 -0.59 8.80 0.32
N SER A 30 -1.70 9.51 0.23
CA SER A 30 -1.86 10.76 0.98
C SER A 30 -1.78 10.50 2.48
N VAL A 31 -2.39 9.40 2.93
CA VAL A 31 -2.31 9.01 4.34
C VAL A 31 -0.88 8.64 4.70
N LEU A 32 -0.19 7.91 3.81
CA LEU A 32 1.21 7.56 4.01
C LEU A 32 2.09 8.78 4.17
N ASN A 33 1.84 9.82 3.38
CA ASN A 33 2.62 11.05 3.46
C ASN A 33 2.49 11.71 4.83
N VAL A 34 1.30 11.64 5.42
CA VAL A 34 1.09 12.13 6.78
C VAL A 34 1.86 11.28 7.78
N LEU A 35 1.79 9.96 7.62
CA LEU A 35 2.51 9.05 8.51
C LEU A 35 4.03 9.24 8.44
N LYS A 36 4.55 9.56 7.27
CA LYS A 36 5.98 9.81 7.11
C LYS A 36 6.48 10.97 7.95
N LYS A 37 5.63 11.93 8.21
CA LYS A 37 6.00 13.11 9.00
C LYS A 37 6.07 12.80 10.49
N GLU A 38 5.54 11.68 10.90
CA GLU A 38 5.55 11.28 12.30
C GLU A 38 6.68 10.29 12.56
N LYS A 39 7.56 10.62 13.51
CA LYS A 39 8.73 9.79 13.79
C LYS A 39 8.35 8.35 14.14
N GLN A 40 7.24 8.17 14.82
CA GLN A 40 6.81 6.85 15.26
C GLN A 40 6.49 5.94 14.08
N HIS A 41 6.00 6.51 13.00
CA HIS A 41 5.55 5.75 11.84
C HIS A 41 6.46 5.93 10.63
N GLU A 42 7.53 6.70 10.77
CA GLU A 42 8.40 7.03 9.65
C GLU A 42 8.93 5.79 8.95
N GLN A 43 9.45 4.85 9.71
CA GLN A 43 10.03 3.63 9.14
C GLN A 43 8.97 2.79 8.44
N PHE A 44 7.83 2.61 9.09
CA PHE A 44 6.72 1.88 8.50
C PHE A 44 6.25 2.55 7.20
N ALA A 45 6.06 3.86 7.25
CA ALA A 45 5.55 4.61 6.10
C ALA A 45 6.52 4.57 4.93
N ASN A 46 7.82 4.65 5.20
CA ASN A 46 8.82 4.56 4.14
C ASN A 46 8.80 3.20 3.47
N GLN A 47 8.71 2.14 4.24
CA GLN A 47 8.64 0.78 3.69
C GLN A 47 7.38 0.57 2.87
N GLU A 48 6.25 1.03 3.39
CA GLU A 48 4.98 0.89 2.68
C GLU A 48 4.95 1.71 1.40
N SER A 49 5.54 2.90 1.44
CA SER A 49 5.64 3.73 0.24
C SER A 49 6.37 3.01 -0.89
N VAL A 50 7.48 2.36 -0.56
CA VAL A 50 8.26 1.63 -1.56
C VAL A 50 7.44 0.46 -2.11
N ARG A 51 6.79 -0.29 -1.25
CA ARG A 51 5.99 -1.43 -1.69
C ARG A 51 4.82 -1.02 -2.56
N VAL A 52 4.13 0.05 -2.17
CA VAL A 52 3.00 0.55 -2.94
C VAL A 52 3.46 1.07 -4.29
N LEU A 53 4.59 1.77 -4.33
CA LEU A 53 5.15 2.27 -5.58
C LEU A 53 5.52 1.13 -6.51
N ASP A 54 6.19 0.10 -5.98
CA ASP A 54 6.55 -1.08 -6.76
C ASP A 54 5.32 -1.77 -7.31
N TYR A 55 4.29 -1.88 -6.50
CA TYR A 55 3.05 -2.50 -6.94
C TYR A 55 2.39 -1.70 -8.05
N GLN A 56 2.37 -0.37 -7.94
CA GLN A 56 1.80 0.48 -8.98
C GLN A 56 2.56 0.35 -10.29
N GLN A 57 3.88 0.30 -10.22
CA GLN A 57 4.70 0.11 -11.41
C GLN A 57 4.43 -1.25 -12.03
N CYS A 58 4.25 -2.25 -11.21
CA CYS A 58 3.94 -3.60 -11.67
C CYS A 58 2.60 -3.62 -12.41
N ILE A 59 1.60 -2.96 -11.86
CA ILE A 59 0.27 -2.88 -12.48
C ILE A 59 0.36 -2.16 -13.84
N GLN A 60 1.12 -1.08 -13.91
CA GLN A 60 1.30 -0.36 -15.17
C GLN A 60 1.97 -1.24 -16.23
N ALA A 61 2.94 -2.05 -15.80
CA ALA A 61 3.60 -2.97 -16.71
C ALA A 61 2.63 -4.01 -17.28
N THR A 62 1.68 -4.48 -16.46
CA THR A 62 0.69 -5.44 -16.96
C THR A 62 -0.25 -4.81 -17.99
N ARG A 63 -0.53 -3.52 -17.85
CA ARG A 63 -1.41 -2.83 -18.80
C ARG A 63 -0.76 -2.68 -20.17
N THR A 64 0.55 -2.50 -20.20
CA THR A 64 1.26 -2.27 -21.46
C THR A 64 1.77 -3.56 -22.08
N GLY A 65 2.05 -4.59 -21.30
CA GLY A 65 2.71 -5.78 -21.77
C GLY A 65 1.89 -7.05 -21.79
N ASN A 66 0.81 -7.12 -21.03
CA ASN A 66 -0.04 -8.31 -20.96
C ASN A 66 0.75 -9.59 -20.63
N ASP A 67 1.75 -9.47 -19.76
CA ASP A 67 2.62 -10.57 -19.37
C ASP A 67 2.09 -11.22 -18.10
N GLN A 68 1.78 -12.51 -18.19
CA GLN A 68 1.22 -13.24 -17.04
C GLN A 68 2.23 -13.39 -15.91
N ALA A 69 3.51 -13.49 -16.22
CA ALA A 69 4.55 -13.58 -15.19
C ALA A 69 4.59 -12.30 -14.35
N VAL A 70 4.47 -11.15 -15.00
CA VAL A 70 4.43 -9.88 -14.32
C VAL A 70 3.15 -9.78 -13.47
N LYS A 71 2.05 -10.26 -13.99
CA LYS A 71 0.79 -10.24 -13.25
C LYS A 71 0.89 -11.08 -11.97
N ALA A 72 1.52 -12.24 -12.07
CA ALA A 72 1.72 -13.08 -10.89
C ALA A 72 2.58 -12.38 -9.84
N LYS A 73 3.61 -11.65 -10.27
CA LYS A 73 4.43 -10.85 -9.37
C LYS A 73 3.61 -9.77 -8.69
N CYS A 74 2.74 -9.10 -9.45
CA CYS A 74 1.89 -8.06 -8.89
C CYS A 74 0.96 -8.61 -7.83
N ASP A 75 0.36 -9.76 -8.10
CA ASP A 75 -0.53 -10.39 -7.13
C ASP A 75 0.20 -10.73 -5.85
N LYS A 76 1.44 -11.22 -5.96
CA LYS A 76 2.24 -11.55 -4.80
C LYS A 76 2.58 -10.30 -4.00
N MET A 77 2.95 -9.23 -4.67
CA MET A 77 3.22 -7.95 -4.01
C MET A 77 2.00 -7.44 -3.27
N TRP A 78 0.84 -7.54 -3.92
CA TRP A 78 -0.41 -7.11 -3.30
C TRP A 78 -0.73 -7.90 -2.04
N GLN A 79 -0.51 -9.21 -2.08
CA GLN A 79 -0.75 -10.05 -0.91
C GLN A 79 0.18 -9.67 0.24
N GLU A 80 1.43 -9.33 -0.06
CA GLU A 80 2.35 -8.87 0.96
C GLU A 80 1.91 -7.55 1.58
N ILE A 81 1.48 -6.60 0.75
CA ILE A 81 0.97 -5.33 1.24
C ILE A 81 -0.26 -5.57 2.12
N ARG A 82 -1.15 -6.41 1.67
CA ARG A 82 -2.37 -6.73 2.39
C ARG A 82 -2.07 -7.42 3.71
N SER A 83 -1.14 -8.35 3.70
CA SER A 83 -0.74 -9.08 4.91
C SER A 83 -0.16 -8.15 5.96
N ASN A 84 0.66 -7.17 5.54
CA ASN A 84 1.25 -6.21 6.45
C ASN A 84 0.23 -5.23 7.02
N ASN A 85 -0.91 -5.08 6.36
CA ASN A 85 -1.93 -4.13 6.77
C ASN A 85 -3.21 -4.80 7.27
N THR A 86 -3.14 -6.09 7.53
CA THR A 86 -4.28 -6.81 8.10
C THR A 86 -4.47 -6.40 9.54
N VAL A 87 -5.66 -5.90 9.84
CA VAL A 87 -6.01 -5.54 11.22
C VAL A 87 -6.56 -6.78 11.90
N LYS A 88 -5.85 -7.24 12.90
CA LYS A 88 -6.29 -8.40 13.67
C LYS A 88 -7.19 -7.94 14.80
N PRO A 89 -8.33 -8.60 14.98
CA PRO A 89 -9.25 -8.27 16.08
C PRO A 89 -8.65 -8.52 17.46
#